data_4697584ccca3db6f03af43e0487f16d4
#
_entry.id   4697584ccca3db6f03af43e0487f16d4
#
_cell.length_a   1.000
_cell.length_b   1.000
_cell.length_c   1.000
_cell.angle_alpha   90.00
_cell.angle_beta   90.00
_cell.angle_gamma   90.00
#
_symmetry.space_group_name_H-M   'P 1'
#
loop_
_entity.id
_entity.type
_entity.pdbx_description
1 polymer ?
#
loop_
_entity_poly.entity_id
_entity_poly.type
_entity_poly.pdbx_seq_one_letter_code
_entity_poly.pdbx_strand_id
1 'polypeptide(L)'
;MLAQIRTYTINRGEMDNFLKELQAVAIPMHEKVGIPIVASWVDRGQNEFIWVRRFEDQADREQKLNAFRELPEMADIRSRVAVKIAKMEIHDVEGAFAPSPARG
;
A
#
# COMPACT_ATOMS: atom_id res chain seq x y z
N MET A 1 -5.52 -2.58 16.81
CA MET A 1 -5.14 -1.99 15.51
C MET A 1 -4.56 -3.07 14.61
N LEU A 2 -5.01 -3.11 13.38
CA LEU A 2 -4.47 -4.00 12.36
C LEU A 2 -3.64 -3.21 11.37
N ALA A 3 -2.66 -3.87 10.76
CA ALA A 3 -1.90 -3.29 9.67
C ALA A 3 -1.74 -4.32 8.55
N GLN A 4 -1.54 -3.83 7.34
CA GLN A 4 -1.20 -4.67 6.21
C GLN A 4 0.11 -4.15 5.62
N ILE A 5 1.14 -5.01 5.64
CA ILE A 5 2.45 -4.71 5.09
C ILE A 5 2.50 -5.32 3.70
N ARG A 6 2.74 -4.50 2.70
CA ARG A 6 2.81 -4.96 1.31
C ARG A 6 4.21 -4.67 0.77
N THR A 7 4.84 -5.70 0.23
CA THR A 7 6.15 -5.60 -0.41
C THR A 7 6.00 -6.00 -1.88
N TYR A 8 6.37 -5.09 -2.76
CA TYR A 8 6.30 -5.32 -4.20
C TYR A 8 7.70 -5.36 -4.78
N THR A 9 8.02 -6.41 -5.53
CA THR A 9 9.17 -6.40 -6.42
C THR A 9 8.73 -5.77 -7.72
N ILE A 10 9.37 -4.68 -8.12
CA ILE A 10 8.99 -3.91 -9.29
C ILE A 10 9.74 -4.40 -10.51
N ASN A 11 9.08 -4.40 -11.68
CA ASN A 11 9.72 -4.75 -12.94
C ASN A 11 10.94 -3.86 -13.17
N ARG A 12 11.99 -4.45 -13.74
CA ARG A 12 13.26 -3.77 -13.97
C ARG A 12 13.06 -2.46 -14.75
N GLY A 13 13.61 -1.37 -14.20
CA GLY A 13 13.54 -0.06 -14.82
C GLY A 13 12.22 0.69 -14.61
N GLU A 14 11.25 0.10 -13.90
CA GLU A 14 9.90 0.67 -13.75
C GLU A 14 9.66 1.37 -12.42
N MET A 15 10.66 1.43 -11.51
CA MET A 15 10.41 1.97 -10.17
C MET A 15 9.90 3.42 -10.20
N ASP A 16 10.54 4.31 -10.96
CA ASP A 16 10.13 5.71 -10.98
C ASP A 16 8.75 5.89 -11.61
N ASN A 17 8.44 5.14 -12.66
CA ASN A 17 7.10 5.15 -13.27
C ASN A 17 6.07 4.56 -12.31
N PHE A 18 6.42 3.48 -11.58
CA PHE A 18 5.56 2.89 -10.57
C PHE A 18 5.21 3.91 -9.48
N LEU A 19 6.20 4.61 -8.94
CA LEU A 19 5.98 5.63 -7.90
C LEU A 19 5.09 6.76 -8.40
N LYS A 20 5.28 7.20 -9.64
CA LYS A 20 4.45 8.23 -10.27
C LYS A 20 2.99 7.77 -10.35
N GLU A 21 2.74 6.57 -10.85
CA GLU A 21 1.39 6.02 -10.99
C GLU A 21 0.73 5.75 -9.62
N LEU A 22 1.51 5.29 -8.66
CA LEU A 22 1.03 5.06 -7.31
C LEU A 22 0.51 6.37 -6.69
N GLN A 23 1.28 7.44 -6.85
CA GLN A 23 0.92 8.77 -6.35
C GLN A 23 -0.29 9.35 -7.09
N ALA A 24 -0.38 9.11 -8.39
CA ALA A 24 -1.47 9.66 -9.21
C ALA A 24 -2.79 8.90 -9.02
N VAL A 25 -2.74 7.59 -8.79
CA VAL A 25 -3.91 6.71 -8.78
C VAL A 25 -4.17 6.10 -7.41
N ALA A 26 -3.22 5.36 -6.87
CA ALA A 26 -3.46 4.54 -5.67
C ALA A 26 -3.63 5.36 -4.39
N ILE A 27 -2.79 6.36 -4.18
CA ILE A 27 -2.87 7.20 -2.98
C ILE A 27 -4.20 7.95 -2.89
N PRO A 28 -4.68 8.62 -3.96
CA PRO A 28 -6.01 9.26 -3.92
C PRO A 28 -7.15 8.27 -3.65
N MET A 29 -7.08 7.04 -4.15
CA MET A 29 -8.07 6.01 -3.87
C MET A 29 -8.11 5.66 -2.38
N HIS A 30 -6.96 5.54 -1.74
CA HIS A 30 -6.87 5.30 -0.30
C HIS A 30 -7.51 6.44 0.50
N GLU A 31 -7.28 7.68 0.09
CA GLU A 31 -7.88 8.85 0.72
C GLU A 31 -9.41 8.83 0.60
N LYS A 32 -9.94 8.47 -0.57
CA LYS A 32 -11.38 8.41 -0.81
C LYS A 32 -12.11 7.48 0.14
N VAL A 33 -11.52 6.33 0.47
CA VAL A 33 -12.16 5.33 1.33
C VAL A 33 -11.64 5.37 2.77
N GLY A 34 -10.72 6.28 3.08
CA GLY A 34 -10.24 6.48 4.44
C GLY A 34 -9.26 5.41 4.93
N ILE A 35 -8.45 4.84 4.04
CA ILE A 35 -7.39 3.90 4.44
C ILE A 35 -6.10 4.68 4.69
N PRO A 36 -5.61 4.78 5.95
CA PRO A 36 -4.34 5.44 6.22
C PRO A 36 -3.17 4.64 5.66
N ILE A 37 -2.27 5.33 4.95
CA ILE A 37 -0.97 4.81 4.59
C ILE A 37 0.01 5.32 5.65
N VAL A 38 0.49 4.44 6.51
CA VAL A 38 1.28 4.83 7.68
C VAL A 38 2.69 5.21 7.29
N ALA A 39 3.27 4.48 6.35
CA ALA A 39 4.64 4.68 5.90
C ALA A 39 4.87 3.97 4.57
N SER A 40 5.88 4.40 3.84
CA SER A 40 6.30 3.76 2.60
C SER A 40 7.81 3.91 2.41
N TRP A 41 8.43 2.95 1.74
CA TRP A 41 9.87 2.92 1.49
C TRP A 41 10.15 2.39 0.10
N VAL A 42 11.28 2.82 -0.46
CA VAL A 42 11.85 2.26 -1.68
C VAL A 42 13.20 1.65 -1.35
N ASP A 43 13.38 0.39 -1.68
CA ASP A 43 14.68 -0.28 -1.64
C ASP A 43 15.19 -0.41 -3.07
N ARG A 44 16.04 0.52 -3.48
CA ARG A 44 16.53 0.53 -4.87
C ARG A 44 17.51 -0.60 -5.14
N GLY A 45 18.21 -1.07 -4.12
CA GLY A 45 19.14 -2.20 -4.25
C GLY A 45 18.45 -3.51 -4.56
N GLN A 46 17.24 -3.71 -4.03
CA GLN A 46 16.41 -4.91 -4.25
C GLN A 46 15.28 -4.68 -5.24
N ASN A 47 15.14 -3.47 -5.74
CA ASN A 47 14.05 -3.06 -6.62
C ASN A 47 12.68 -3.33 -6.00
N GLU A 48 12.55 -2.99 -4.72
CA GLU A 48 11.33 -3.23 -3.94
C GLU A 48 10.71 -1.93 -3.47
N PHE A 49 9.38 -1.94 -3.39
CA PHE A 49 8.56 -0.92 -2.76
C PHE A 49 7.80 -1.55 -1.61
N ILE A 50 7.86 -0.92 -0.43
CA ILE A 50 7.19 -1.42 0.77
C ILE A 50 6.27 -0.33 1.30
N TRP A 51 5.03 -0.64 1.61
CA TRP A 51 4.16 0.28 2.31
C TRP A 51 3.28 -0.42 3.33
N VAL A 52 2.76 0.36 4.27
CA VAL A 52 1.95 -0.13 5.38
C VAL A 52 0.63 0.62 5.41
N ARG A 53 -0.48 -0.11 5.37
CA ARG A 53 -1.83 0.41 5.54
C ARG A 53 -2.34 0.02 6.91
N ARG A 54 -3.15 0.88 7.52
CA ARG A 54 -3.67 0.67 8.87
C ARG A 54 -5.19 0.56 8.88
N PHE A 55 -5.71 -0.29 9.77
CA PHE A 55 -7.14 -0.45 10.02
C PHE A 55 -7.37 -0.52 11.52
N GLU A 56 -8.54 -0.06 11.97
CA GLU A 56 -8.89 -0.09 13.39
C GLU A 56 -9.06 -1.54 13.90
N ASP A 57 -9.82 -2.33 13.13
CA ASP A 57 -10.15 -3.72 13.45
C ASP A 57 -10.50 -4.49 12.17
N GLN A 58 -10.90 -5.74 12.31
CA GLN A 58 -11.25 -6.61 11.19
C GLN A 58 -12.46 -6.07 10.40
N ALA A 59 -13.48 -5.58 11.09
CA ALA A 59 -14.67 -5.04 10.42
C ALA A 59 -14.34 -3.79 9.61
N ASP A 60 -13.54 -2.90 10.17
CA ASP A 60 -13.06 -1.71 9.47
C ASP A 60 -12.26 -2.07 8.22
N ARG A 61 -11.36 -3.07 8.34
CA ARG A 61 -10.57 -3.55 7.21
C ARG A 61 -11.44 -4.08 6.08
N GLU A 62 -12.39 -4.94 6.41
CA GLU A 62 -13.30 -5.53 5.40
C GLU A 62 -14.11 -4.45 4.70
N GLN A 63 -14.68 -3.52 5.46
CA GLN A 63 -15.49 -2.44 4.91
C GLN A 63 -14.68 -1.56 3.96
N LYS A 64 -13.50 -1.12 4.39
CA LYS A 64 -12.66 -0.22 3.60
C LYS A 64 -12.06 -0.89 2.37
N LEU A 65 -11.61 -2.15 2.49
CA LEU A 65 -11.09 -2.87 1.33
C LEU A 65 -12.18 -3.19 0.32
N ASN A 66 -13.40 -3.49 0.76
CA ASN A 66 -14.52 -3.67 -0.17
C ASN A 66 -14.83 -2.37 -0.89
N ALA A 67 -14.91 -1.25 -0.17
CA ALA A 67 -15.13 0.06 -0.78
C ALA A 67 -14.03 0.41 -1.78
N PHE A 68 -12.78 0.12 -1.45
CA PHE A 68 -11.63 0.35 -2.33
C PHE A 68 -11.76 -0.43 -3.64
N ARG A 69 -12.12 -1.72 -3.55
CA ARG A 69 -12.26 -2.58 -4.73
C ARG A 69 -13.40 -2.15 -5.66
N GLU A 70 -14.40 -1.46 -5.12
CA GLU A 70 -15.57 -0.99 -5.87
C GLU A 70 -15.34 0.37 -6.53
N LEU A 71 -14.23 1.05 -6.25
CA LEU A 71 -13.94 2.34 -6.88
C LEU A 71 -13.74 2.17 -8.40
N PRO A 72 -14.28 3.10 -9.21
CA PRO A 72 -14.08 3.05 -10.67
C PRO A 72 -12.59 3.08 -11.05
N GLU A 73 -11.76 3.76 -10.26
CA GLU A 73 -10.32 3.87 -10.48
C GLU A 73 -9.58 2.54 -10.35
N MET A 74 -10.26 1.47 -9.89
CA MET A 74 -9.64 0.14 -9.80
C MET A 74 -9.14 -0.37 -11.15
N ALA A 75 -9.78 0.06 -12.24
CA ALA A 75 -9.30 -0.25 -13.59
C ALA A 75 -7.91 0.37 -13.85
N ASP A 76 -7.68 1.58 -13.35
CA ASP A 76 -6.37 2.25 -13.47
C ASP A 76 -5.30 1.56 -12.61
N ILE A 77 -5.66 1.05 -11.44
CA ILE A 77 -4.75 0.23 -10.64
C ILE A 77 -4.24 -0.95 -11.47
N ARG A 78 -5.15 -1.68 -12.13
CA ARG A 78 -4.78 -2.85 -12.93
C ARG A 78 -3.90 -2.48 -14.12
N SER A 79 -4.24 -1.42 -14.85
CA SER A 79 -3.56 -1.07 -16.10
C SER A 79 -2.30 -0.23 -15.91
N ARG A 80 -2.20 0.54 -14.83
CA ARG A 80 -1.12 1.52 -14.64
C ARG A 80 -0.19 1.18 -13.49
N VAL A 81 -0.67 0.49 -12.47
CA VAL A 81 0.11 0.17 -11.26
C VAL A 81 0.52 -1.30 -11.24
N ALA A 82 -0.47 -2.20 -11.25
CA ALA A 82 -0.23 -3.64 -11.07
C ALA A 82 0.65 -4.25 -12.17
N VAL A 83 0.57 -3.73 -13.39
CA VAL A 83 1.37 -4.22 -14.51
C VAL A 83 2.87 -4.02 -14.31
N LYS A 84 3.27 -3.15 -13.38
CA LYS A 84 4.67 -2.88 -13.08
C LYS A 84 5.23 -3.74 -11.94
N ILE A 85 4.37 -4.55 -11.33
CA ILE A 85 4.72 -5.39 -10.19
C ILE A 85 5.03 -6.81 -10.68
N ALA A 86 6.25 -7.27 -10.41
CA ALA A 86 6.67 -8.63 -10.77
C ALA A 86 6.29 -9.65 -9.69
N LYS A 87 6.33 -9.24 -8.41
CA LYS A 87 6.03 -10.11 -7.27
C LYS A 87 5.43 -9.27 -6.15
N MET A 88 4.49 -9.85 -5.42
CA MET A 88 3.83 -9.18 -4.30
C MET A 88 3.80 -10.09 -3.09
N GLU A 89 4.19 -9.55 -1.93
CA GLU A 89 4.04 -10.20 -0.64
C GLU A 89 3.15 -9.34 0.25
N ILE A 90 2.18 -9.96 0.91
CA ILE A 90 1.22 -9.28 1.76
C ILE A 90 1.20 -9.95 3.12
N HIS A 91 1.41 -9.16 4.18
CA HIS A 91 1.31 -9.63 5.56
C HIS A 91 0.24 -8.84 6.29
N ASP A 92 -0.77 -9.55 6.79
CA ASP A 92 -1.77 -8.98 7.68
C ASP A 92 -1.30 -9.22 9.11
N VAL A 93 -1.16 -8.14 9.87
CA VAL A 93 -0.57 -8.19 11.22
C VAL A 93 -1.44 -7.39 12.20
N GLU A 94 -1.35 -7.74 13.48
CA GLU A 94 -1.99 -6.97 14.54
C GLU A 94 -0.94 -6.25 15.38
N GLY A 95 -1.32 -5.09 15.94
CA GLY A 95 -0.43 -4.31 16.79
C GLY A 95 -0.07 -5.06 18.06
N ALA A 96 1.21 -5.04 18.44
CA ALA A 96 1.70 -5.69 19.66
C ALA A 96 1.93 -4.69 20.77
N PHE A 97 2.75 -3.68 20.51
CA PHE A 97 3.09 -2.65 21.50
C PHE A 97 2.89 -1.26 20.90
N ALA A 98 2.59 -0.29 21.77
CA ALA A 98 2.57 1.10 21.34
C ALA A 98 3.98 1.51 20.86
N PRO A 99 4.07 2.38 19.82
CA PRO A 99 5.36 2.88 19.38
C PRO A 99 6.07 3.61 20.50
N SER A 100 7.37 3.37 20.64
CA SER A 100 8.20 4.12 21.58
C SER A 100 8.57 5.47 20.97
N PRO A 101 8.59 6.57 21.75
CA PRO A 101 9.03 7.85 21.23
C PRO A 101 10.50 7.80 20.84
N ALA A 102 10.83 8.43 19.72
CA ALA A 102 12.21 8.55 19.30
C ALA A 102 12.97 9.41 20.29
N ARG A 103 14.20 9.02 20.61
CA ARG A 103 15.12 9.81 21.42
C ARG A 103 16.15 10.42 20.47
N GLY A 104 16.08 11.73 20.36
CA GLY A 104 16.96 12.50 19.51
C GLY A 104 18.40 12.52 19.97
#